data_b6541d6b9737a318d58e2e562cd9d7ee
#
_entry.id   b6541d6b9737a318d58e2e562cd9d7ee
#
_cell.length_a   1.000
_cell.length_b   1.000
_cell.length_c   1.000
_cell.angle_alpha   90.00
_cell.angle_beta   90.00
_cell.angle_gamma   90.00
#
_symmetry.space_group_name_H-M   'P 1'
#
loop_
_entity.id
_entity.type
_entity.pdbx_description
1 polymer ?
#
loop_
_entity_poly.entity_id
_entity_poly.type
_entity_poly.pdbx_seq_one_letter_code
_entity_poly.pdbx_strand_id
1 'polypeptide(L)'
;MNYSEKFQAFADAARAKVEEVAPSDVDRLQQEGVIVLDIRDKEEHHAGHTPGSLHLSRGKLEMNVEAAIPDHDAVILCYCNAFNRGALSANTLREMGYVNAKFIAGGLKGYKSLTGT
;
A
#
# COMPACT_ATOMS: atom_id res chain seq x y z
N MET A 1 4.09 -12.44 -13.85
CA MET A 1 4.28 -13.56 -12.90
C MET A 1 2.97 -14.30 -12.71
N ASN A 2 3.04 -15.63 -12.73
CA ASN A 2 1.86 -16.45 -12.50
C ASN A 2 1.74 -16.82 -11.04
N TYR A 3 0.68 -16.35 -10.41
CA TYR A 3 0.38 -16.69 -9.01
C TYR A 3 -0.47 -17.97 -8.98
N SER A 4 -0.40 -18.69 -7.86
CA SER A 4 -1.31 -19.81 -7.64
C SER A 4 -2.74 -19.30 -7.49
N GLU A 5 -3.71 -20.16 -7.78
CA GLU A 5 -5.12 -19.81 -7.60
C GLU A 5 -5.45 -19.46 -6.15
N LYS A 6 -4.88 -20.20 -5.20
CA LYS A 6 -5.09 -19.93 -3.77
C LYS A 6 -4.54 -18.58 -3.35
N PHE A 7 -3.33 -18.25 -3.79
CA PHE A 7 -2.75 -16.95 -3.46
C PHE A 7 -3.59 -15.82 -4.03
N GLN A 8 -3.97 -15.93 -5.31
CA GLN A 8 -4.76 -14.88 -5.95
C GLN A 8 -6.13 -14.74 -5.28
N ALA A 9 -6.78 -15.84 -4.94
CA ALA A 9 -8.07 -15.79 -4.23
C ALA A 9 -7.93 -15.13 -2.86
N PHE A 10 -6.82 -15.40 -2.16
CA PHE A 10 -6.53 -14.78 -0.86
C PHE A 10 -6.36 -13.26 -1.01
N ALA A 11 -5.60 -12.84 -2.01
CA ALA A 11 -5.39 -11.42 -2.30
C ALA A 11 -6.69 -10.74 -2.75
N ASP A 12 -7.48 -11.39 -3.58
CA ASP A 12 -8.77 -10.86 -4.04
C ASP A 12 -9.76 -10.69 -2.88
N ALA A 13 -9.76 -11.61 -1.93
CA ALA A 13 -10.61 -11.51 -0.75
C ALA A 13 -10.20 -10.30 0.11
N ALA A 14 -8.92 -10.05 0.26
CA ALA A 14 -8.42 -8.86 0.96
C ALA A 14 -8.83 -7.58 0.23
N ARG A 15 -8.67 -7.57 -1.09
CA ARG A 15 -9.02 -6.42 -1.93
C ARG A 15 -10.50 -6.06 -1.81
N ALA A 16 -11.37 -7.04 -1.67
CA ALA A 16 -12.81 -6.83 -1.51
C ALA A 16 -13.17 -6.16 -0.18
N LYS A 17 -12.27 -6.19 0.81
CA LYS A 17 -12.51 -5.64 2.16
C LYS A 17 -11.96 -4.24 2.37
N VAL A 18 -11.14 -3.72 1.45
CA VAL A 18 -10.48 -2.43 1.61
C VAL A 18 -10.80 -1.53 0.43
N GLU A 19 -10.71 -0.21 0.65
CA GLU A 19 -10.91 0.75 -0.41
C GLU A 19 -9.69 0.87 -1.31
N GLU A 20 -9.94 1.06 -2.60
CA GLU A 20 -8.93 1.43 -3.58
C GLU A 20 -8.89 2.94 -3.73
N VAL A 21 -7.69 3.47 -3.95
CA VAL A 21 -7.50 4.88 -4.30
C VAL A 21 -6.87 4.92 -5.68
N ALA A 22 -7.40 5.76 -6.55
CA ALA A 22 -6.85 5.92 -7.90
C ALA A 22 -5.44 6.54 -7.84
N PRO A 23 -4.50 6.07 -8.68
CA PRO A 23 -3.16 6.67 -8.70
C PRO A 23 -3.17 8.18 -8.93
N SER A 24 -4.16 8.69 -9.69
CA SER A 24 -4.30 10.11 -9.96
C SER A 24 -4.61 10.97 -8.74
N ASP A 25 -5.06 10.36 -7.64
CA ASP A 25 -5.38 11.08 -6.40
C ASP A 25 -4.24 11.10 -5.39
N VAL A 26 -3.18 10.32 -5.62
CA VAL A 26 -2.12 10.11 -4.63
C VAL A 26 -1.42 11.40 -4.25
N ASP A 27 -0.96 12.17 -5.24
CA ASP A 27 -0.20 13.39 -4.95
C ASP A 27 -1.03 14.41 -4.17
N ARG A 28 -2.29 14.58 -4.55
CA ARG A 28 -3.21 15.49 -3.84
C ARG A 28 -3.43 15.04 -2.40
N LEU A 29 -3.72 13.75 -2.21
CA LEU A 29 -3.97 13.21 -0.88
C LEU A 29 -2.72 13.32 0.00
N GLN A 30 -1.54 13.08 -0.55
CA GLN A 30 -0.29 13.21 0.19
C GLN A 30 -0.06 14.64 0.66
N GLN A 31 -0.40 15.63 -0.17
CA GLN A 31 -0.34 17.04 0.21
C GLN A 31 -1.30 17.37 1.34
N GLU A 32 -2.39 16.64 1.44
CA GLU A 32 -3.37 16.78 2.52
C GLU A 32 -2.99 16.03 3.80
N GLY A 33 -1.82 15.40 3.84
CA GLY A 33 -1.32 14.72 5.03
C GLY A 33 -1.52 13.21 5.04
N VAL A 34 -2.04 12.63 3.96
CA VAL A 34 -2.20 11.18 3.85
C VAL A 34 -0.82 10.52 3.73
N ILE A 35 -0.62 9.42 4.45
CA ILE A 35 0.65 8.70 4.46
C ILE A 35 0.65 7.69 3.33
N VAL A 36 1.66 7.77 2.46
CA VAL A 36 1.85 6.78 1.38
C VAL A 36 2.89 5.78 1.87
N LEU A 37 2.53 4.50 1.88
CA LEU A 37 3.34 3.44 2.47
C LEU A 37 3.69 2.37 1.43
N ASP A 38 4.98 2.29 1.11
CA ASP A 38 5.54 1.24 0.26
C ASP A 38 5.74 -0.03 1.10
N ILE A 39 5.02 -1.10 0.76
CA ILE A 39 5.11 -2.36 1.51
C ILE A 39 5.89 -3.42 0.74
N ARG A 40 6.58 -3.04 -0.32
CA ARG A 40 7.43 -3.95 -1.09
C ARG A 40 8.72 -4.25 -0.33
N ASP A 41 9.53 -5.13 -0.90
CA ASP A 41 10.83 -5.45 -0.31
C ASP A 41 11.76 -4.24 -0.36
N LYS A 42 12.75 -4.22 0.52
CA LYS A 42 13.71 -3.12 0.64
C LYS A 42 14.40 -2.80 -0.68
N GLU A 43 14.80 -3.84 -1.41
CA GLU A 43 15.49 -3.68 -2.70
C GLU A 43 14.59 -3.01 -3.73
N GLU A 44 13.31 -3.36 -3.75
CA GLU A 44 12.33 -2.73 -4.65
C GLU A 44 12.16 -1.25 -4.31
N HIS A 45 12.06 -0.93 -3.03
CA HIS A 45 11.93 0.47 -2.59
C HIS A 45 13.16 1.29 -3.00
N HIS A 46 14.36 0.73 -2.81
CA HIS A 46 15.60 1.42 -3.17
C HIS A 46 15.74 1.60 -4.68
N ALA A 47 15.22 0.67 -5.48
CA ALA A 47 15.25 0.78 -6.94
C ALA A 47 14.33 1.86 -7.49
N GLY A 48 13.32 2.27 -6.73
CA GLY A 48 12.40 3.33 -7.11
C GLY A 48 11.12 3.27 -6.29
N HIS A 49 10.62 4.41 -5.87
CA HIS A 49 9.40 4.52 -5.06
C HIS A 49 8.73 5.86 -5.32
N THR A 50 7.48 6.00 -4.87
CA THR A 50 6.77 7.28 -5.02
C THR A 50 7.40 8.33 -4.11
N PRO A 51 7.42 9.61 -4.53
CA PRO A 51 8.02 10.67 -3.71
C PRO A 51 7.40 10.73 -2.31
N GLY A 52 8.26 10.79 -1.29
CA GLY A 52 7.82 10.94 0.09
C GLY A 52 7.20 9.71 0.75
N SER A 53 7.19 8.56 0.08
CA SER A 53 6.62 7.36 0.70
C SER A 53 7.49 6.83 1.83
N LEU A 54 6.83 6.36 2.89
CA LEU A 54 7.49 5.57 3.93
C LEU A 54 7.68 4.16 3.41
N HIS A 55 8.59 3.43 4.03
CA HIS A 55 8.82 2.03 3.67
C HIS A 55 8.75 1.10 4.88
N LEU A 56 7.86 0.11 4.80
CA LEU A 56 7.80 -1.00 5.75
C LEU A 56 7.53 -2.26 4.93
N SER A 57 8.51 -3.14 4.81
CA SER A 57 8.32 -4.40 4.10
C SER A 57 7.17 -5.19 4.70
N ARG A 58 6.35 -5.82 3.86
CA ARG A 58 5.16 -6.55 4.32
C ARG A 58 5.49 -7.55 5.44
N GLY A 59 6.63 -8.25 5.35
CA GLY A 59 7.04 -9.22 6.37
C GLY A 59 7.38 -8.61 7.72
N LYS A 60 7.57 -7.30 7.80
CA LYS A 60 7.88 -6.57 9.04
C LYS A 60 6.82 -5.54 9.41
N LEU A 61 5.73 -5.52 8.67
CA LEU A 61 4.71 -4.48 8.80
C LEU A 61 4.07 -4.48 10.18
N GLU A 62 3.55 -5.60 10.62
CA GLU A 62 2.84 -5.70 11.89
C GLU A 62 3.72 -5.35 13.09
N MET A 63 5.01 -5.71 13.03
CA MET A 63 5.94 -5.45 14.13
C MET A 63 6.31 -3.99 14.26
N ASN A 64 6.29 -3.24 13.15
CA ASN A 64 6.90 -1.91 13.12
C ASN A 64 5.93 -0.76 12.86
N VAL A 65 4.71 -1.04 12.41
CA VAL A 65 3.80 0.02 11.98
C VAL A 65 3.41 0.95 13.12
N GLU A 66 3.21 0.45 14.32
CA GLU A 66 2.77 1.29 15.43
C GLU A 66 3.85 2.27 15.87
N ALA A 67 5.12 1.88 15.75
CA ALA A 67 6.23 2.80 16.02
C ALA A 67 6.36 3.85 14.93
N ALA A 68 6.15 3.46 13.67
CA ALA A 68 6.29 4.36 12.51
C ALA A 68 5.08 5.28 12.35
N ILE A 69 3.87 4.77 12.63
CA ILE A 69 2.61 5.49 12.47
C ILE A 69 1.77 5.26 13.73
N PRO A 70 2.02 6.02 14.80
CA PRO A 70 1.32 5.80 16.07
C PRO A 70 -0.18 6.11 16.03
N ASP A 71 -0.61 7.00 15.13
CA ASP A 71 -2.01 7.40 15.04
C ASP A 71 -2.80 6.37 14.24
N HIS A 72 -3.67 5.61 14.93
CA HIS A 72 -4.50 4.59 14.29
C HIS A 72 -5.61 5.19 13.41
N ASP A 73 -5.87 6.48 13.51
CA ASP A 73 -6.84 7.17 12.65
C ASP A 73 -6.19 7.73 11.38
N ALA A 74 -4.88 7.63 11.25
CA ALA A 74 -4.18 8.11 10.06
C ALA A 74 -4.71 7.41 8.81
N VAL A 75 -4.84 8.17 7.72
CA VAL A 75 -5.15 7.58 6.42
C VAL A 75 -3.85 7.10 5.81
N ILE A 76 -3.79 5.81 5.50
CA ILE A 76 -2.58 5.16 4.98
C ILE A 76 -2.92 4.55 3.62
N LEU A 77 -2.12 4.88 2.61
CA LEU A 77 -2.24 4.30 1.28
C LEU A 77 -1.10 3.32 1.07
N CYS A 78 -1.40 2.03 1.16
CA CYS A 78 -0.42 0.97 0.90
C CYS A 78 -0.27 0.77 -0.60
N TYR A 79 0.96 0.48 -1.06
CA TYR A 79 1.14 0.11 -2.45
C TYR A 79 2.24 -0.93 -2.64
N CYS A 80 2.07 -1.72 -3.68
CA CYS A 80 3.09 -2.59 -4.22
C CYS A 80 3.29 -2.23 -5.70
N ASN A 81 3.69 -3.17 -6.54
CA ASN A 81 3.85 -2.87 -7.97
C ASN A 81 2.52 -2.80 -8.70
N ALA A 82 1.52 -3.57 -8.27
CA ALA A 82 0.20 -3.64 -8.87
C ALA A 82 -0.91 -3.61 -7.80
N PHE A 83 -1.42 -4.78 -7.39
CA PHE A 83 -2.58 -4.83 -6.48
C PHE A 83 -2.35 -5.69 -5.23
N ASN A 84 -1.81 -6.90 -5.38
CA ASN A 84 -1.94 -7.94 -4.36
C ASN A 84 -1.33 -7.61 -2.99
N ARG A 85 -0.04 -7.29 -2.95
CA ARG A 85 0.62 -7.02 -1.67
C ARG A 85 0.07 -5.76 -1.00
N GLY A 86 -0.31 -4.75 -1.80
CA GLY A 86 -0.91 -3.52 -1.28
C GLY A 86 -2.26 -3.79 -0.62
N ALA A 87 -3.13 -4.54 -1.30
CA ALA A 87 -4.44 -4.89 -0.76
C ALA A 87 -4.31 -5.76 0.50
N LEU A 88 -3.43 -6.76 0.47
CA LEU A 88 -3.18 -7.61 1.63
C LEU A 88 -2.68 -6.81 2.82
N SER A 89 -1.77 -5.86 2.58
CA SER A 89 -1.22 -5.02 3.65
C SER A 89 -2.25 -4.08 4.23
N ALA A 90 -3.07 -3.44 3.39
CA ALA A 90 -4.14 -2.56 3.87
C ALA A 90 -5.14 -3.34 4.71
N ASN A 91 -5.49 -4.56 4.30
CA ASN A 91 -6.40 -5.39 5.08
C ASN A 91 -5.79 -5.78 6.44
N THR A 92 -4.51 -6.14 6.45
CA THR A 92 -3.78 -6.44 7.70
C THR A 92 -3.80 -5.23 8.64
N LEU A 93 -3.53 -4.04 8.13
CA LEU A 93 -3.57 -2.82 8.93
C LEU A 93 -4.96 -2.56 9.52
N ARG A 94 -6.01 -2.79 8.74
CA ARG A 94 -7.37 -2.64 9.26
C ARG A 94 -7.64 -3.61 10.41
N GLU A 95 -7.15 -4.84 10.31
CA GLU A 95 -7.28 -5.83 11.39
C GLU A 95 -6.54 -5.39 12.65
N MET A 96 -5.48 -4.59 12.51
CA MET A 96 -4.73 -4.01 13.63
C MET A 96 -5.34 -2.72 14.18
N GLY A 97 -6.47 -2.27 13.63
CA GLY A 97 -7.14 -1.06 14.11
C GLY A 97 -6.90 0.21 13.30
N TYR A 98 -6.14 0.12 12.21
CA TYR A 98 -5.96 1.25 11.29
C TYR A 98 -7.15 1.28 10.34
N VAL A 99 -8.24 1.87 10.79
CA VAL A 99 -9.54 1.80 10.09
C VAL A 99 -9.57 2.57 8.78
N ASN A 100 -8.61 3.45 8.56
CA ASN A 100 -8.51 4.25 7.34
C ASN A 100 -7.40 3.78 6.40
N ALA A 101 -6.92 2.55 6.56
CA ALA A 101 -5.95 1.98 5.65
C ALA A 101 -6.61 1.60 4.33
N LYS A 102 -6.00 2.01 3.23
CA LYS A 102 -6.46 1.80 1.85
C LYS A 102 -5.27 1.37 1.01
N PHE A 103 -5.50 1.06 -0.26
CA PHE A 103 -4.37 0.75 -1.16
C PHE A 103 -4.51 1.50 -2.49
N ILE A 104 -3.38 1.70 -3.14
CA ILE A 104 -3.33 2.39 -4.44
C ILE A 104 -3.60 1.38 -5.53
N ALA A 105 -4.67 1.58 -6.30
CA ALA A 105 -5.02 0.72 -7.43
C ALA A 105 -3.91 0.78 -8.48
N GLY A 106 -3.43 -0.38 -8.91
CA GLY A 106 -2.34 -0.46 -9.87
C GLY A 106 -0.95 -0.18 -9.30
N GLY A 107 -0.85 0.21 -8.03
CA GLY A 107 0.41 0.40 -7.33
C GLY A 107 1.40 1.34 -8.01
N LEU A 108 2.68 1.01 -7.91
CA LEU A 108 3.72 1.85 -8.52
C LEU A 108 3.61 1.91 -10.04
N LYS A 109 3.22 0.81 -10.70
CA LYS A 109 3.03 0.80 -12.15
C LYS A 109 1.94 1.78 -12.57
N GLY A 110 0.82 1.78 -11.86
CA GLY A 110 -0.27 2.71 -12.14
C GLY A 110 0.15 4.16 -11.94
N TYR A 111 0.87 4.42 -10.86
CA TYR A 111 1.36 5.75 -10.56
C TYR A 111 2.34 6.26 -11.64
N LYS A 112 3.30 5.41 -12.03
CA LYS A 112 4.28 5.77 -13.06
C LYS A 112 3.64 6.02 -14.42
N SER A 113 2.60 5.28 -14.75
CA SER A 113 1.87 5.47 -16.02
C SER A 113 1.32 6.88 -16.15
N LEU A 114 0.89 7.48 -15.04
CA LEU A 114 0.32 8.83 -15.04
C LEU A 114 1.40 9.89 -15.06
N THR A 115 2.53 9.65 -14.40
CA THR A 115 3.59 10.66 -14.28
C THR A 115 4.61 10.60 -15.41
N GLY A 116 4.60 9.55 -16.20
CA GLY A 116 5.56 9.36 -17.29
C GLY A 116 6.95 8.96 -16.83
N THR A 117 7.10 8.51 -15.59
CA THR A 117 8.41 8.16 -15.02
C THR A 117 8.65 6.66 -14.83
#